data_1c3ce86e2ed9d113d8e70e7b88f0fe89
#
_entry.id   1c3ce86e2ed9d113d8e70e7b88f0fe89
#
_cell.length_a   1.000
_cell.length_b   1.000
_cell.length_c   1.000
_cell.angle_alpha   90.00
_cell.angle_beta   90.00
_cell.angle_gamma   90.00
#
_symmetry.space_group_name_H-M   'P 1'
#
loop_
_entity.id
_entity.type
_entity.pdbx_description
1 polymer ?
#
loop_
_entity_poly.entity_id
_entity_poly.type
_entity_poly.pdbx_seq_one_letter_code
_entity_poly.pdbx_strand_id
1 'polypeptide(L)'
;QWHYGDAKAKRAGGMAYAGGWFIKADMADEATLTANGWVKEEWTHDSGASEEGFYKPAIAVSVIAIRKRWEVASDTGPRQLFPWGKYDAAKAAGKASGRTHVLVLVKGLESIGPMVLTLKGSAAMSFEGGRNSAGALTKFGQTVITAANRASDAAAKKAGQATGKKWPYRAFWLPVGAARNSAGEPEFIEVGKDKATKRVVVPVAVGLPDKAEN
;
A
#
# COMPACT_ATOMS: atom_id res chain seq x y z
N GLN A 1 -7.80 -0.14 -0.14
CA GLN A 1 -6.78 -0.88 -0.91
C GLN A 1 -5.96 0.03 -1.80
N TRP A 2 -4.78 -0.39 -2.26
CA TRP A 2 -3.97 0.33 -3.24
C TRP A 2 -4.48 0.05 -4.65
N HIS A 3 -4.73 1.10 -5.42
CA HIS A 3 -5.00 1.00 -6.85
C HIS A 3 -3.71 1.26 -7.63
N TYR A 4 -3.33 0.28 -8.44
CA TYR A 4 -2.29 0.46 -9.42
C TYR A 4 -2.82 1.42 -10.49
N GLY A 5 -2.17 2.57 -10.67
CA GLY A 5 -2.49 3.40 -11.82
C GLY A 5 -2.28 2.58 -13.10
N ASP A 6 -3.27 2.50 -13.94
CA ASP A 6 -3.13 1.97 -15.29
C ASP A 6 -3.17 3.17 -16.25
N ALA A 7 -2.16 3.31 -17.08
CA ALA A 7 -2.12 4.36 -18.09
C ALA A 7 -3.29 4.28 -19.11
N LYS A 8 -3.99 3.14 -19.14
CA LYS A 8 -5.17 2.91 -20.00
C LYS A 8 -6.51 3.04 -19.25
N ALA A 9 -6.52 2.88 -17.93
CA ALA A 9 -7.73 3.03 -17.15
C ALA A 9 -8.03 4.51 -16.93
N LYS A 10 -9.23 4.94 -17.28
CA LYS A 10 -9.67 6.32 -17.12
C LYS A 10 -10.65 6.40 -15.96
N ARG A 11 -10.47 7.42 -15.12
CA ARG A 11 -11.46 7.81 -14.11
C ARG A 11 -12.72 8.36 -14.80
N ALA A 12 -13.83 8.38 -14.07
CA ALA A 12 -15.00 9.17 -14.48
C ALA A 12 -14.53 10.60 -14.76
N GLY A 13 -14.78 11.11 -15.96
CA GLY A 13 -14.22 12.39 -16.43
C GLY A 13 -12.98 12.32 -17.29
N GLY A 14 -12.48 11.12 -17.61
CA GLY A 14 -11.42 10.91 -18.64
C GLY A 14 -9.99 11.03 -18.16
N MET A 15 -9.74 11.28 -16.86
CA MET A 15 -8.37 11.29 -16.31
C MET A 15 -7.83 9.88 -16.07
N ALA A 16 -6.57 9.65 -16.41
CA ALA A 16 -5.91 8.38 -16.11
C ALA A 16 -5.75 8.18 -14.59
N TYR A 17 -5.91 6.94 -14.13
CA TYR A 17 -5.61 6.60 -12.73
C TYR A 17 -4.11 6.72 -12.48
N ALA A 18 -3.78 7.57 -11.54
CA ALA A 18 -2.41 7.91 -11.19
C ALA A 18 -1.84 7.09 -10.01
N GLY A 19 -2.47 5.97 -9.67
CA GLY A 19 -2.22 5.27 -8.41
C GLY A 19 -2.87 5.98 -7.23
N GLY A 20 -3.07 5.28 -6.14
CA GLY A 20 -3.62 5.87 -4.92
C GLY A 20 -4.37 4.86 -4.05
N TRP A 21 -5.05 5.37 -3.05
CA TRP A 21 -5.77 4.60 -2.05
C TRP A 21 -7.28 4.69 -2.29
N PHE A 22 -7.94 3.57 -2.14
CA PHE A 22 -9.37 3.46 -2.29
C PHE A 22 -9.99 2.81 -1.04
N ILE A 23 -11.09 3.36 -0.59
CA ILE A 23 -11.93 2.86 0.50
C ILE A 23 -13.34 2.65 -0.07
N LYS A 24 -13.97 1.54 0.25
CA LYS A 24 -15.36 1.28 -0.14
C LYS A 24 -16.30 2.23 0.59
N ALA A 25 -17.41 2.58 -0.05
CA ALA A 25 -18.37 3.54 0.49
C ALA A 25 -18.99 3.09 1.84
N ASP A 26 -19.10 1.78 2.06
CA ASP A 26 -19.66 1.18 3.28
C ASP A 26 -18.68 1.08 4.46
N MET A 27 -17.41 1.45 4.26
CA MET A 27 -16.35 1.30 5.28
C MET A 27 -16.24 2.47 6.24
N ALA A 28 -16.80 3.62 5.89
CA ALA A 28 -16.71 4.84 6.70
C ALA A 28 -17.77 5.86 6.29
N ASP A 29 -18.10 6.76 7.23
CA ASP A 29 -19.02 7.86 6.99
C ASP A 29 -18.50 8.83 5.91
N GLU A 30 -19.35 9.16 4.94
CA GLU A 30 -19.02 10.04 3.80
C GLU A 30 -18.55 11.42 4.24
N ALA A 31 -19.17 12.01 5.27
CA ALA A 31 -18.80 13.33 5.75
C ALA A 31 -17.38 13.32 6.34
N THR A 32 -17.04 12.27 7.11
CA THR A 32 -15.69 12.06 7.65
C THR A 32 -14.66 11.89 6.55
N LEU A 33 -14.94 11.09 5.52
CA LEU A 33 -14.04 10.88 4.40
C LEU A 33 -13.80 12.17 3.62
N THR A 34 -14.88 12.89 3.28
CA THR A 34 -14.82 14.13 2.51
C THR A 34 -14.06 15.23 3.27
N ALA A 35 -14.34 15.40 4.57
CA ALA A 35 -13.62 16.35 5.44
C ALA A 35 -12.11 16.06 5.49
N ASN A 36 -11.70 14.81 5.29
CA ASN A 36 -10.31 14.39 5.23
C ASN A 36 -9.75 14.31 3.80
N GLY A 37 -10.41 14.93 2.83
CA GLY A 37 -9.93 15.09 1.46
C GLY A 37 -9.97 13.80 0.62
N TRP A 38 -10.85 12.88 0.98
CA TRP A 38 -11.21 11.75 0.12
C TRP A 38 -12.27 12.21 -0.87
N VAL A 39 -12.16 11.77 -2.11
CA VAL A 39 -13.07 12.10 -3.20
C VAL A 39 -13.89 10.89 -3.57
N LYS A 40 -15.22 11.04 -3.60
CA LYS A 40 -16.12 9.96 -4.02
C LYS A 40 -15.90 9.63 -5.49
N GLU A 41 -15.70 8.36 -5.79
CA GLU A 41 -15.45 7.86 -7.13
C GLU A 41 -16.01 6.48 -7.33
N GLU A 42 -16.34 6.16 -8.57
CA GLU A 42 -16.66 4.82 -9.02
C GLU A 42 -15.41 4.17 -9.62
N TRP A 43 -15.09 2.99 -9.15
CA TRP A 43 -14.00 2.16 -9.67
C TRP A 43 -14.55 1.04 -10.54
N THR A 44 -14.15 1.00 -11.80
CA THR A 44 -14.44 -0.13 -12.69
C THR A 44 -13.27 -1.10 -12.71
N HIS A 45 -13.52 -2.34 -12.32
CA HIS A 45 -12.55 -3.44 -12.34
C HIS A 45 -12.31 -3.95 -13.78
N ASP A 46 -11.21 -4.64 -14.00
CA ASP A 46 -10.91 -5.30 -15.30
C ASP A 46 -12.02 -6.27 -15.76
N SER A 47 -12.82 -6.78 -14.83
CA SER A 47 -14.00 -7.61 -15.09
C SER A 47 -15.23 -6.84 -15.60
N GLY A 48 -15.18 -5.51 -15.64
CA GLY A 48 -16.31 -4.64 -15.94
C GLY A 48 -17.26 -4.36 -14.77
N ALA A 49 -17.05 -5.00 -13.62
CA ALA A 49 -17.81 -4.69 -12.41
C ALA A 49 -17.37 -3.34 -11.83
N SER A 50 -18.34 -2.52 -11.44
CA SER A 50 -18.09 -1.23 -10.79
C SER A 50 -18.30 -1.30 -9.29
N GLU A 51 -17.54 -0.50 -8.54
CA GLU A 51 -17.61 -0.37 -7.10
C GLU A 51 -17.52 1.10 -6.70
N GLU A 52 -18.50 1.58 -5.96
CA GLU A 52 -18.47 2.93 -5.38
C GLU A 52 -17.58 3.00 -4.15
N GLY A 53 -16.88 4.11 -4.01
CA GLY A 53 -16.05 4.36 -2.84
C GLY A 53 -15.40 5.72 -2.88
N PHE A 54 -14.32 5.85 -2.11
CA PHE A 54 -13.59 7.11 -1.97
C PHE A 54 -12.13 6.91 -2.30
N TYR A 55 -11.59 7.82 -3.07
CA TYR A 55 -10.22 7.83 -3.54
C TYR A 55 -9.41 8.94 -2.90
N LYS A 56 -8.13 8.66 -2.61
CA LYS A 56 -7.15 9.65 -2.21
C LYS A 56 -5.77 9.28 -2.76
N PRO A 57 -5.04 10.21 -3.41
CA PRO A 57 -3.74 9.91 -4.03
C PRO A 57 -2.66 9.56 -3.01
N ALA A 58 -2.72 10.13 -1.82
CA ALA A 58 -1.79 9.86 -0.73
C ALA A 58 -2.50 9.89 0.61
N ILE A 59 -2.06 9.05 1.54
CA ILE A 59 -2.52 9.01 2.93
C ILE A 59 -1.32 9.01 3.88
N ALA A 60 -1.50 9.51 5.10
CA ALA A 60 -0.53 9.30 6.16
C ALA A 60 -0.99 8.14 7.04
N VAL A 61 -0.10 7.18 7.27
CA VAL A 61 -0.40 5.97 8.04
C VAL A 61 0.58 5.76 9.19
N SER A 62 0.05 5.31 10.33
CA SER A 62 0.85 4.75 11.41
C SER A 62 0.77 3.22 11.33
N VAL A 63 1.90 2.56 11.12
CA VAL A 63 1.97 1.11 10.91
C VAL A 63 2.00 0.39 12.25
N ILE A 64 0.96 -0.39 12.53
CA ILE A 64 0.82 -1.17 13.78
C ILE A 64 1.46 -2.53 13.63
N ALA A 65 1.16 -3.25 12.53
CA ALA A 65 1.66 -4.58 12.27
C ALA A 65 1.72 -4.90 10.78
N ILE A 66 2.59 -5.82 10.40
CA ILE A 66 2.72 -6.33 9.04
C ILE A 66 2.63 -7.85 9.09
N ARG A 67 1.82 -8.44 8.20
CA ARG A 67 1.65 -9.88 8.08
C ARG A 67 1.61 -10.32 6.63
N LYS A 68 2.40 -11.31 6.29
CA LYS A 68 2.38 -11.98 4.98
C LYS A 68 1.49 -13.22 5.01
N ARG A 69 0.76 -13.44 3.93
CA ARG A 69 -0.08 -14.63 3.73
C ARG A 69 -0.11 -15.03 2.27
N TRP A 70 -0.42 -16.31 2.03
CA TRP A 70 -0.84 -16.80 0.73
C TRP A 70 -2.36 -16.73 0.64
N GLU A 71 -2.85 -16.25 -0.46
CA GLU A 71 -4.27 -16.21 -0.79
C GLU A 71 -4.50 -17.10 -2.01
N VAL A 72 -5.48 -17.98 -1.90
CA VAL A 72 -5.96 -18.82 -3.00
C VAL A 72 -7.38 -18.37 -3.33
N ALA A 73 -7.61 -17.96 -4.58
CA ALA A 73 -8.95 -17.61 -5.05
C ALA A 73 -9.83 -18.87 -5.07
N SER A 74 -11.09 -18.71 -4.75
CA SER A 74 -12.11 -19.74 -4.90
C SER A 74 -13.14 -19.23 -5.90
N ASP A 75 -13.52 -20.08 -6.85
CA ASP A 75 -14.54 -19.74 -7.84
C ASP A 75 -15.95 -19.79 -7.26
N THR A 76 -16.14 -20.51 -6.15
CA THR A 76 -17.47 -20.79 -5.56
C THR A 76 -17.63 -20.37 -4.10
N GLY A 77 -16.62 -19.79 -3.50
CA GLY A 77 -16.65 -19.47 -2.08
C GLY A 77 -15.65 -18.40 -1.64
N PRO A 78 -15.51 -18.17 -0.34
CA PRO A 78 -14.57 -17.20 0.19
C PRO A 78 -13.13 -17.61 -0.11
N ARG A 79 -12.27 -16.61 -0.28
CA ARG A 79 -10.84 -16.81 -0.49
C ARG A 79 -10.22 -17.52 0.70
N GLN A 80 -9.39 -18.52 0.43
CA GLN A 80 -8.64 -19.23 1.46
C GLN A 80 -7.33 -18.52 1.77
N LEU A 81 -7.01 -18.37 3.06
CA LEU A 81 -5.78 -17.73 3.52
C LEU A 81 -4.88 -18.75 4.21
N PHE A 82 -3.63 -18.82 3.77
CA PHE A 82 -2.60 -19.70 4.35
C PHE A 82 -1.49 -18.86 4.99
N PRO A 83 -0.89 -19.34 6.10
CA PRO A 83 0.33 -18.75 6.66
C PRO A 83 1.44 -18.68 5.61
N TRP A 84 2.31 -17.66 5.69
CA TRP A 84 3.40 -17.45 4.71
C TRP A 84 4.32 -18.67 4.54
N GLY A 85 4.64 -19.37 5.63
CA GLY A 85 5.46 -20.60 5.61
C GLY A 85 4.77 -21.85 5.06
N LYS A 86 3.50 -21.75 4.62
CA LYS A 86 2.70 -22.88 4.10
C LYS A 86 2.44 -22.75 2.59
N TYR A 87 3.47 -22.41 1.82
CA TYR A 87 3.34 -22.22 0.37
C TYR A 87 2.84 -23.48 -0.35
N ASP A 88 3.40 -24.65 -0.03
CA ASP A 88 3.01 -25.91 -0.70
C ASP A 88 1.54 -26.27 -0.46
N ALA A 89 1.05 -26.07 0.77
CA ALA A 89 -0.37 -26.25 1.08
C ALA A 89 -1.25 -25.24 0.32
N ALA A 90 -0.83 -23.99 0.20
CA ALA A 90 -1.54 -22.99 -0.59
C ALA A 90 -1.54 -23.34 -2.09
N LYS A 91 -0.40 -23.79 -2.61
CA LYS A 91 -0.26 -24.21 -4.01
C LYS A 91 -1.11 -25.45 -4.32
N ALA A 92 -1.18 -26.41 -3.41
CA ALA A 92 -2.04 -27.60 -3.55
C ALA A 92 -3.55 -27.24 -3.55
N ALA A 93 -3.93 -26.19 -2.82
CA ALA A 93 -5.31 -25.71 -2.79
C ALA A 93 -5.71 -24.90 -4.05
N GLY A 94 -4.74 -24.44 -4.87
CA GLY A 94 -4.99 -23.72 -6.09
C GLY A 94 -3.92 -22.69 -6.45
N LYS A 95 -4.28 -21.67 -7.23
CA LYS A 95 -3.38 -20.60 -7.65
C LYS A 95 -3.08 -19.66 -6.46
N ALA A 96 -1.99 -19.95 -5.76
CA ALA A 96 -1.54 -19.16 -4.62
C ALA A 96 -0.98 -17.79 -5.05
N SER A 97 -1.40 -16.73 -4.38
CA SER A 97 -0.94 -15.37 -4.59
C SER A 97 -0.49 -14.75 -3.26
N GLY A 98 0.75 -14.24 -3.21
CA GLY A 98 1.26 -13.57 -2.02
C GLY A 98 0.52 -12.26 -1.72
N ARG A 99 0.19 -12.07 -0.45
CA ARG A 99 -0.40 -10.82 0.08
C ARG A 99 0.38 -10.34 1.28
N THR A 100 0.58 -9.04 1.34
CA THR A 100 1.04 -8.35 2.54
C THR A 100 -0.14 -7.55 3.11
N HIS A 101 -0.53 -7.90 4.33
CA HIS A 101 -1.54 -7.20 5.10
C HIS A 101 -0.81 -6.27 6.08
N VAL A 102 -1.05 -4.99 5.97
CA VAL A 102 -0.50 -3.97 6.87
C VAL A 102 -1.63 -3.41 7.70
N LEU A 103 -1.60 -3.64 9.00
CA LEU A 103 -2.53 -3.03 9.94
C LEU A 103 -2.03 -1.63 10.24
N VAL A 104 -2.88 -0.62 10.01
CA VAL A 104 -2.53 0.79 10.13
C VAL A 104 -3.64 1.57 10.80
N LEU A 105 -3.28 2.70 11.42
CA LEU A 105 -4.18 3.84 11.56
C LEU A 105 -3.96 4.77 10.36
N VAL A 106 -5.02 5.40 9.89
CA VAL A 106 -4.97 6.40 8.82
C VAL A 106 -5.24 7.77 9.44
N LYS A 107 -4.34 8.74 9.22
CA LYS A 107 -4.44 10.09 9.77
C LYS A 107 -5.73 10.77 9.28
N GLY A 108 -6.50 11.27 10.22
CA GLY A 108 -7.82 11.86 10.00
C GLY A 108 -8.98 10.84 9.98
N LEU A 109 -8.67 9.53 10.09
CA LEU A 109 -9.67 8.47 10.18
C LEU A 109 -9.49 7.61 11.44
N GLU A 110 -8.83 8.15 12.47
CA GLU A 110 -8.51 7.43 13.71
C GLU A 110 -9.78 6.96 14.44
N SER A 111 -10.87 7.71 14.33
CA SER A 111 -12.17 7.36 14.92
C SER A 111 -12.79 6.08 14.34
N ILE A 112 -12.41 5.70 13.11
CA ILE A 112 -12.85 4.45 12.48
C ILE A 112 -12.07 3.26 13.05
N GLY A 113 -10.90 3.53 13.64
CA GLY A 113 -10.02 2.51 14.19
C GLY A 113 -9.02 1.94 13.17
N PRO A 114 -8.31 0.86 13.57
CA PRO A 114 -7.29 0.25 12.72
C PRO A 114 -7.88 -0.37 11.45
N MET A 115 -7.22 -0.10 10.33
CA MET A 115 -7.60 -0.59 9.00
C MET A 115 -6.54 -1.53 8.44
N VAL A 116 -6.93 -2.45 7.56
CA VAL A 116 -6.00 -3.35 6.89
C VAL A 116 -5.76 -2.89 5.45
N LEU A 117 -4.51 -2.51 5.17
CA LEU A 117 -4.07 -2.30 3.79
C LEU A 117 -3.65 -3.66 3.20
N THR A 118 -4.35 -4.11 2.17
CA THR A 118 -3.99 -5.33 1.44
C THR A 118 -3.15 -4.97 0.22
N LEU A 119 -1.90 -5.42 0.22
CA LEU A 119 -0.93 -5.17 -0.83
C LEU A 119 -0.53 -6.48 -1.52
N LYS A 120 -0.32 -6.44 -2.84
CA LYS A 120 0.13 -7.59 -3.63
C LYS A 120 1.28 -7.21 -4.56
N GLY A 121 2.11 -8.19 -4.93
CA GLY A 121 3.16 -8.04 -5.92
C GLY A 121 4.05 -6.81 -5.69
N SER A 122 4.18 -5.96 -6.70
CA SER A 122 5.04 -4.78 -6.67
C SER A 122 4.65 -3.76 -5.59
N ALA A 123 3.36 -3.60 -5.27
CA ALA A 123 2.94 -2.71 -4.18
C ALA A 123 3.40 -3.22 -2.81
N ALA A 124 3.36 -4.52 -2.56
CA ALA A 124 3.90 -5.09 -1.33
C ALA A 124 5.43 -4.91 -1.25
N MET A 125 6.12 -5.13 -2.37
CA MET A 125 7.59 -4.97 -2.45
C MET A 125 8.04 -3.52 -2.28
N SER A 126 7.32 -2.55 -2.82
CA SER A 126 7.62 -1.13 -2.62
C SER A 126 7.34 -0.65 -1.21
N PHE A 127 6.36 -1.26 -0.54
CA PHE A 127 6.00 -0.88 0.83
C PHE A 127 7.01 -1.39 1.86
N GLU A 128 7.30 -2.68 1.87
CA GLU A 128 8.15 -3.31 2.90
C GLU A 128 9.56 -3.67 2.43
N GLY A 129 9.80 -3.60 1.15
CA GLY A 129 11.03 -4.09 0.53
C GLY A 129 10.99 -5.60 0.27
N GLY A 130 11.99 -6.07 -0.42
CA GLY A 130 12.18 -7.47 -0.72
C GLY A 130 13.52 -7.70 -1.40
N ARG A 131 13.94 -8.95 -1.40
CA ARG A 131 15.06 -9.42 -2.22
C ARG A 131 14.50 -10.31 -3.32
N ASN A 132 15.06 -10.21 -4.50
CA ASN A 132 14.77 -11.15 -5.57
C ASN A 132 15.38 -12.53 -5.26
N SER A 133 15.14 -13.52 -6.11
CA SER A 133 15.69 -14.87 -5.96
C SER A 133 17.23 -14.91 -5.93
N ALA A 134 17.90 -13.91 -6.48
CA ALA A 134 19.35 -13.75 -6.42
C ALA A 134 19.84 -13.00 -5.16
N GLY A 135 18.96 -12.67 -4.23
CA GLY A 135 19.30 -11.96 -2.99
C GLY A 135 19.53 -10.46 -3.16
N ALA A 136 19.45 -9.90 -4.37
CA ALA A 136 19.58 -8.46 -4.60
C ALA A 136 18.33 -7.72 -4.11
N LEU A 137 18.55 -6.52 -3.55
CA LEU A 137 17.45 -5.62 -3.21
C LEU A 137 16.62 -5.34 -4.46
N THR A 138 15.31 -5.32 -4.28
CA THR A 138 14.41 -4.94 -5.36
C THR A 138 14.68 -3.50 -5.81
N LYS A 139 14.39 -3.21 -7.07
CA LYS A 139 14.64 -1.91 -7.73
C LYS A 139 13.90 -0.71 -7.09
N PHE A 140 13.14 -0.94 -6.04
CA PHE A 140 12.46 0.09 -5.25
C PHE A 140 13.38 0.67 -4.16
N GLY A 141 14.45 1.31 -4.50
CA GLY A 141 15.52 1.82 -3.63
C GLY A 141 15.14 2.20 -2.19
N GLN A 142 14.17 3.08 -1.99
CA GLN A 142 13.66 3.44 -0.68
C GLN A 142 12.20 3.00 -0.52
N THR A 143 11.98 1.97 0.32
CA THR A 143 10.63 1.51 0.62
C THR A 143 9.99 2.35 1.73
N VAL A 144 8.67 2.24 1.91
CA VAL A 144 7.95 2.91 2.99
C VAL A 144 8.53 2.53 4.35
N ILE A 145 8.83 1.24 4.56
CA ILE A 145 9.43 0.76 5.81
C ILE A 145 10.88 1.25 5.99
N THR A 146 11.65 1.40 4.92
CA THR A 146 12.98 1.99 4.99
C THR A 146 12.91 3.46 5.41
N ALA A 147 11.96 4.22 4.90
CA ALA A 147 11.71 5.60 5.31
C ALA A 147 11.34 5.68 6.79
N ALA A 148 10.46 4.79 7.27
CA ALA A 148 10.10 4.68 8.68
C ALA A 148 11.30 4.37 9.58
N ASN A 149 12.15 3.42 9.17
CA ASN A 149 13.37 3.08 9.91
C ASN A 149 14.33 4.28 10.01
N ARG A 150 14.54 5.02 8.93
CA ARG A 150 15.38 6.23 8.93
C ARG A 150 14.83 7.30 9.85
N ALA A 151 13.53 7.54 9.85
CA ALA A 151 12.88 8.47 10.77
C ALA A 151 13.06 8.03 12.22
N SER A 152 12.90 6.75 12.51
CA SER A 152 13.13 6.16 13.82
C SER A 152 14.56 6.36 14.30
N ASP A 153 15.55 6.08 13.45
CA ASP A 153 16.96 6.25 13.76
C ASP A 153 17.31 7.74 14.01
N ALA A 154 16.76 8.64 13.18
CA ALA A 154 16.95 10.09 13.33
C ALA A 154 16.34 10.63 14.64
N ALA A 155 15.11 10.18 14.98
CA ALA A 155 14.45 10.57 16.22
C ALA A 155 15.20 10.05 17.47
N ALA A 156 15.67 8.81 17.44
CA ALA A 156 16.45 8.23 18.52
C ALA A 156 17.78 8.99 18.73
N LYS A 157 18.47 9.32 17.64
CA LYS A 157 19.70 10.12 17.68
C LYS A 157 19.46 11.52 18.26
N LYS A 158 18.38 12.19 17.85
CA LYS A 158 18.00 13.51 18.38
C LYS A 158 17.67 13.47 19.87
N ALA A 159 17.11 12.37 20.36
CA ALA A 159 16.80 12.13 21.76
C ALA A 159 18.02 11.69 22.61
N GLY A 160 19.22 11.62 22.04
CA GLY A 160 20.43 11.16 22.73
C GLY A 160 20.41 9.68 23.12
N GLN A 161 19.53 8.87 22.49
CA GLN A 161 19.45 7.45 22.75
C GLN A 161 20.58 6.69 22.03
N ALA A 162 21.07 5.62 22.67
CA ALA A 162 22.10 4.78 22.06
C ALA A 162 21.64 4.20 20.72
N THR A 163 22.58 4.15 19.77
CA THR A 163 22.38 3.50 18.47
C THR A 163 21.83 2.08 18.64
N GLY A 164 20.67 1.80 18.03
CA GLY A 164 20.00 0.50 18.10
C GLY A 164 18.64 0.47 18.79
N LYS A 165 18.27 1.50 19.59
CA LYS A 165 16.90 1.66 20.08
C LYS A 165 16.08 2.38 19.00
N LYS A 166 15.35 1.60 18.20
CA LYS A 166 14.44 2.14 17.19
C LYS A 166 13.08 2.46 17.82
N TRP A 167 12.54 3.58 17.46
CA TRP A 167 11.16 3.88 17.77
C TRP A 167 10.25 2.97 16.91
N PRO A 168 9.15 2.45 17.48
CA PRO A 168 8.26 1.59 16.70
C PRO A 168 7.60 2.38 15.56
N TYR A 169 7.26 1.71 14.48
CA TYR A 169 6.61 2.33 13.32
C TYR A 169 5.32 3.10 13.67
N ARG A 170 4.60 2.65 14.70
CA ARG A 170 3.42 3.33 15.22
C ARG A 170 3.70 4.71 15.85
N ALA A 171 4.94 5.07 16.05
CA ALA A 171 5.31 6.39 16.54
C ALA A 171 5.39 7.46 15.43
N PHE A 172 5.09 7.09 14.19
CA PHE A 172 5.20 7.99 13.05
C PHE A 172 3.98 7.92 12.15
N TRP A 173 3.61 9.08 11.62
CA TRP A 173 2.74 9.19 10.46
C TRP A 173 3.60 9.17 9.21
N LEU A 174 3.48 8.10 8.44
CA LEU A 174 4.23 7.87 7.21
C LEU A 174 3.36 8.30 6.02
N PRO A 175 3.70 9.37 5.31
CA PRO A 175 2.96 9.74 4.11
C PRO A 175 3.26 8.76 2.98
N VAL A 176 2.23 8.09 2.47
CA VAL A 176 2.31 7.04 1.47
C VAL A 176 1.37 7.33 0.31
N GLY A 177 1.92 7.40 -0.88
CA GLY A 177 1.17 7.71 -2.09
C GLY A 177 1.89 7.24 -3.35
N ALA A 178 1.44 7.71 -4.51
CA ALA A 178 2.11 7.49 -5.79
C ALA A 178 3.38 8.34 -5.89
N ALA A 179 4.50 7.74 -6.35
CA ALA A 179 5.66 8.51 -6.74
C ALA A 179 5.29 9.48 -7.88
N ARG A 180 5.84 10.70 -7.83
CA ARG A 180 5.64 11.70 -8.87
C ARG A 180 6.98 12.27 -9.30
N ASN A 181 7.12 12.53 -10.61
CA ASN A 181 8.27 13.22 -11.16
C ASN A 181 8.22 14.74 -10.83
N SER A 182 9.23 15.47 -11.26
CA SER A 182 9.34 16.93 -11.07
C SER A 182 8.21 17.74 -11.72
N ALA A 183 7.54 17.18 -12.74
CA ALA A 183 6.36 17.77 -13.38
C ALA A 183 5.05 17.42 -12.66
N GLY A 184 5.10 16.66 -11.54
CA GLY A 184 3.91 16.22 -10.80
C GLY A 184 3.19 15.02 -11.41
N GLU A 185 3.74 14.41 -12.48
CA GLU A 185 3.16 13.25 -13.12
C GLU A 185 3.51 11.96 -12.38
N PRO A 186 2.64 10.93 -12.39
CA PRO A 186 2.91 9.67 -11.73
C PRO A 186 4.13 8.96 -12.33
N GLU A 187 5.04 8.50 -11.47
CA GLU A 187 6.14 7.63 -11.90
C GLU A 187 5.64 6.19 -12.04
N PHE A 188 5.77 5.67 -13.27
CA PHE A 188 5.46 4.28 -13.57
C PHE A 188 6.71 3.43 -13.48
N ILE A 189 6.56 2.26 -12.87
CA ILE A 189 7.58 1.21 -12.93
C ILE A 189 7.13 0.08 -13.84
N GLU A 190 8.08 -0.55 -14.48
CA GLU A 190 7.82 -1.75 -15.29
C GLU A 190 7.88 -3.00 -14.41
N VAL A 191 6.83 -3.81 -14.47
CA VAL A 191 6.72 -5.08 -13.75
C VAL A 191 6.30 -6.18 -14.74
N GLY A 192 6.82 -7.39 -14.52
CA GLY A 192 6.58 -8.52 -15.41
C GLY A 192 7.85 -9.00 -16.08
N LYS A 193 7.69 -9.95 -16.99
CA LYS A 193 8.77 -10.52 -17.83
C LYS A 193 8.31 -10.52 -19.27
N ASP A 194 9.22 -10.24 -20.16
CA ASP A 194 9.04 -10.30 -21.62
C ASP A 194 7.79 -9.53 -22.12
N LYS A 195 6.98 -10.19 -22.94
CA LYS A 195 5.76 -9.61 -23.55
C LYS A 195 4.65 -9.29 -22.55
N ALA A 196 4.77 -9.75 -21.29
CA ALA A 196 3.81 -9.50 -20.21
C ALA A 196 4.22 -8.31 -19.31
N THR A 197 5.16 -7.48 -19.73
CA THR A 197 5.56 -6.27 -18.99
C THR A 197 4.41 -5.27 -18.93
N LYS A 198 4.09 -4.83 -17.72
CA LYS A 198 3.09 -3.79 -17.45
C LYS A 198 3.75 -2.60 -16.78
N ARG A 199 3.27 -1.40 -17.09
CA ARG A 199 3.64 -0.17 -16.38
C ARG A 199 2.62 0.09 -15.29
N VAL A 200 3.06 0.16 -14.04
CA VAL A 200 2.20 0.36 -12.87
C VAL A 200 2.76 1.43 -11.95
N VAL A 201 1.89 2.09 -11.22
CA VAL A 201 2.26 2.97 -10.10
C VAL A 201 2.19 2.18 -8.79
N VAL A 202 3.19 2.36 -7.94
CA VAL A 202 3.28 1.66 -6.64
C VAL A 202 3.29 2.65 -5.49
N PRO A 203 2.86 2.24 -4.28
CA PRO A 203 2.94 3.09 -3.10
C PRO A 203 4.39 3.30 -2.68
N VAL A 204 4.76 4.55 -2.43
CA VAL A 204 6.08 4.95 -1.93
C VAL A 204 5.91 5.96 -0.79
N ALA A 205 6.98 6.20 -0.03
CA ALA A 205 7.01 7.34 0.88
C ALA A 205 7.09 8.64 0.07
N VAL A 206 6.07 9.50 0.19
CA VAL A 206 5.96 10.75 -0.60
C VAL A 206 6.33 12.00 0.21
N GLY A 207 6.89 11.83 1.38
CA GLY A 207 7.33 12.90 2.27
C GLY A 207 8.11 12.39 3.46
N LEU A 208 8.51 13.30 4.33
CA LEU A 208 9.16 12.93 5.59
C LEU A 208 8.10 12.42 6.58
N PRO A 209 8.41 11.36 7.33
CA PRO A 209 7.55 10.89 8.41
C PRO A 209 7.43 11.94 9.53
N ASP A 210 6.21 12.22 9.96
CA ASP A 210 5.92 13.05 11.12
C ASP A 210 5.83 12.18 12.37
N LYS A 211 6.28 12.72 13.51
CA LYS A 211 6.06 12.04 14.78
C LYS A 211 4.55 12.05 15.08
N ALA A 212 4.01 10.88 15.41
CA ALA A 212 2.65 10.81 15.93
C ALA A 212 2.64 11.42 17.34
N GLU A 213 1.82 12.42 17.53
CA GLU A 213 1.54 12.94 18.89
C GLU A 213 0.67 11.88 19.60
N ASN A 214 1.10 11.49 20.78
CA ASN A 214 0.36 10.54 21.64
C ASN A 214 -0.69 11.30 22.44
#